data_9731ad58cbfefe3aa0eb241bce079d2b
#
_entry.id   9731ad58cbfefe3aa0eb241bce079d2b
#
_cell.length_a   1.000
_cell.length_b   1.000
_cell.length_c   1.000
_cell.angle_alpha   90.00
_cell.angle_beta   90.00
_cell.angle_gamma   90.00
#
_symmetry.space_group_name_H-M   'P 1'
#
loop_
_entity.id
_entity.type
_entity.pdbx_description
1 polymer ?
#
loop_
_entity_poly.entity_id
_entity_poly.type
_entity_poly.pdbx_seq_one_letter_code
_entity_poly.pdbx_strand_id
1 'polypeptide(L)'
;MVKKHVFTLTALLLVISVILGACGSNGGNGSSKATNAPSPEATAAPTEAATEAPPAEVTIKVGAAPVPHAEILEFVKPILKEQGVNLEVVILDDEGQLNPALKEGQIDANYFQHVPYLDSVKDEKGYDFAVTAKVHVEPIGFYSDKLKSKDELKEGAKIGIPNNPSNEYRALVLLQQQGLIKLKDGLTTYEATPKDIVENPLKLKFVEADSATLPRALPDLAGAVINTNLVLEAGLDPKSAIFREDANSPYANIIVVRKGDENRDEVKKLSAALLSPEVKKFIEDKYGVAVVPAF
;
A
#
# COMPACT_ATOMS: atom_id res chain seq x y z
N MET A 1 22.67 -18.71 41.23
CA MET A 1 21.70 -19.74 41.70
C MET A 1 20.67 -19.94 40.60
N VAL A 2 20.72 -21.14 40.02
CA VAL A 2 19.95 -21.56 38.87
C VAL A 2 18.62 -22.13 39.34
N LYS A 3 17.50 -21.78 38.79
CA LYS A 3 16.26 -22.56 38.88
C LYS A 3 15.72 -22.82 37.48
N LYS A 4 15.95 -24.05 37.00
CA LYS A 4 15.30 -24.65 35.85
C LYS A 4 13.88 -25.06 36.23
N HIS A 5 12.90 -24.69 35.43
CA HIS A 5 11.59 -25.34 35.45
C HIS A 5 11.40 -26.14 34.16
N VAL A 6 11.36 -27.44 34.36
CA VAL A 6 10.97 -28.46 33.38
C VAL A 6 9.44 -28.47 33.37
N PHE A 7 8.79 -28.36 32.23
CA PHE A 7 7.38 -28.66 32.07
C PHE A 7 7.21 -29.85 31.13
N THR A 8 6.52 -30.82 31.68
CA THR A 8 6.30 -32.16 31.19
C THR A 8 5.26 -32.23 30.09
N LEU A 9 5.57 -32.96 29.05
CA LEU A 9 4.70 -33.34 27.94
C LEU A 9 3.61 -34.32 28.46
N THR A 10 2.34 -34.05 28.16
CA THR A 10 1.25 -35.01 28.30
C THR A 10 0.59 -35.23 26.96
N ALA A 11 0.84 -36.38 26.37
CA ALA A 11 0.19 -36.87 25.16
C ALA A 11 -1.20 -37.45 25.54
N LEU A 12 -2.23 -37.04 24.77
CA LEU A 12 -3.56 -37.69 24.83
C LEU A 12 -3.91 -38.24 23.45
N LEU A 13 -3.80 -39.54 23.35
CA LEU A 13 -4.31 -40.37 22.25
C LEU A 13 -5.82 -40.53 22.41
N LEU A 14 -6.59 -40.30 21.37
CA LEU A 14 -7.98 -40.74 21.30
C LEU A 14 -8.27 -41.44 19.97
N VAL A 15 -8.87 -42.58 20.17
CA VAL A 15 -9.02 -43.77 19.34
C VAL A 15 -10.08 -43.60 18.26
N ILE A 16 -9.80 -44.17 17.09
CA ILE A 16 -10.59 -44.38 15.89
C ILE A 16 -11.77 -45.34 16.17
N SER A 17 -12.95 -45.04 15.67
CA SER A 17 -14.03 -46.03 15.51
C SER A 17 -14.50 -46.06 14.08
N VAL A 18 -14.16 -47.12 13.37
CA VAL A 18 -14.65 -47.55 12.06
C VAL A 18 -15.96 -48.29 12.24
N ILE A 19 -16.98 -47.93 11.50
CA ILE A 19 -18.17 -48.79 11.31
C ILE A 19 -18.31 -49.08 9.82
N LEU A 20 -18.01 -50.33 9.46
CA LEU A 20 -18.39 -50.97 8.22
C LEU A 20 -19.81 -51.52 8.37
N GLY A 21 -20.68 -51.27 7.42
CA GLY A 21 -21.98 -51.92 7.28
C GLY A 21 -22.14 -52.50 5.87
N ALA A 22 -22.28 -53.79 5.82
CA ALA A 22 -22.15 -54.67 4.70
C ALA A 22 -23.41 -54.87 3.89
N CYS A 23 -23.21 -55.22 2.62
CA CYS A 23 -23.94 -56.07 1.66
C CYS A 23 -25.33 -56.60 1.99
N GLY A 24 -26.18 -56.52 0.97
CA GLY A 24 -27.37 -57.40 0.79
C GLY A 24 -27.69 -57.59 -0.69
N SER A 25 -27.19 -58.66 -1.24
CA SER A 25 -27.57 -59.23 -2.56
C SER A 25 -28.85 -60.01 -2.42
N ASN A 26 -29.79 -59.85 -3.36
CA ASN A 26 -30.60 -61.02 -3.78
C ASN A 26 -31.15 -60.87 -5.19
N GLY A 27 -30.95 -61.87 -6.02
CA GLY A 27 -31.40 -62.01 -7.39
C GLY A 27 -32.83 -62.55 -7.48
N GLY A 28 -33.43 -62.28 -8.61
CA GLY A 28 -34.73 -62.80 -9.00
C GLY A 28 -34.95 -62.70 -10.50
N ASN A 29 -34.83 -63.82 -11.17
CA ASN A 29 -35.01 -64.05 -12.60
C ASN A 29 -36.50 -64.09 -12.95
N GLY A 30 -36.95 -63.41 -14.04
CA GLY A 30 -38.32 -63.49 -14.49
C GLY A 30 -38.46 -62.96 -15.93
N SER A 31 -38.37 -63.90 -16.87
CA SER A 31 -38.63 -63.69 -18.30
C SER A 31 -40.09 -63.49 -18.57
N SER A 32 -40.53 -62.45 -19.32
CA SER A 32 -41.79 -62.47 -20.07
C SER A 32 -41.82 -61.38 -21.14
N LYS A 33 -41.79 -61.86 -22.37
CA LYS A 33 -42.50 -61.52 -23.60
C LYS A 33 -42.87 -60.07 -23.90
N ALA A 34 -42.38 -59.66 -25.06
CA ALA A 34 -42.73 -58.46 -25.83
C ALA A 34 -44.24 -58.36 -26.19
N THR A 35 -44.77 -57.16 -26.15
CA THR A 35 -45.93 -56.73 -26.92
C THR A 35 -45.68 -55.29 -27.39
N ASN A 36 -45.71 -55.11 -28.72
CA ASN A 36 -45.58 -53.81 -29.38
C ASN A 36 -46.87 -52.99 -29.19
N ALA A 37 -46.71 -51.74 -28.76
CA ALA A 37 -47.71 -50.69 -28.93
C ALA A 37 -47.01 -49.36 -29.27
N PRO A 38 -47.64 -48.47 -30.08
CA PRO A 38 -46.94 -47.38 -30.76
C PRO A 38 -46.50 -46.20 -29.78
N SER A 39 -45.34 -45.70 -30.09
CA SER A 39 -44.74 -44.54 -29.43
C SER A 39 -45.58 -43.27 -29.65
N PRO A 40 -45.90 -42.48 -28.62
CA PRO A 40 -46.32 -41.10 -28.79
C PRO A 40 -45.11 -40.23 -29.06
N GLU A 41 -45.22 -39.38 -30.03
CA GLU A 41 -44.32 -38.31 -30.45
C GLU A 41 -43.91 -37.44 -29.26
N ALA A 42 -42.64 -37.43 -28.95
CA ALA A 42 -42.10 -36.59 -27.87
C ALA A 42 -42.09 -35.14 -28.34
N THR A 43 -43.01 -34.35 -27.82
CA THR A 43 -42.97 -32.88 -27.89
C THR A 43 -41.72 -32.40 -27.15
N ALA A 44 -40.79 -31.82 -27.91
CA ALA A 44 -39.57 -31.20 -27.33
C ALA A 44 -40.00 -30.07 -26.40
N ALA A 45 -39.71 -30.21 -25.11
CA ALA A 45 -39.77 -29.12 -24.14
C ALA A 45 -38.75 -28.06 -24.54
N PRO A 46 -39.04 -26.76 -24.38
CA PRO A 46 -38.04 -25.72 -24.61
C PRO A 46 -36.91 -25.90 -23.60
N THR A 47 -35.68 -26.04 -24.11
CA THR A 47 -34.47 -25.99 -23.30
C THR A 47 -34.42 -24.62 -22.66
N GLU A 48 -34.70 -24.51 -21.37
CA GLU A 48 -34.34 -23.31 -20.60
C GLU A 48 -32.85 -23.05 -20.78
N ALA A 49 -32.54 -21.89 -21.35
CA ALA A 49 -31.18 -21.41 -21.40
C ALA A 49 -30.65 -21.37 -19.97
N ALA A 50 -29.62 -22.15 -19.69
CA ALA A 50 -28.91 -22.10 -18.43
C ALA A 50 -28.43 -20.66 -18.26
N THR A 51 -29.03 -19.94 -17.33
CA THR A 51 -28.51 -18.64 -16.88
C THR A 51 -27.14 -18.94 -16.26
N GLU A 52 -26.07 -18.54 -16.95
CA GLU A 52 -24.72 -18.62 -16.39
C GLU A 52 -24.74 -17.96 -14.99
N ALA A 53 -24.32 -18.71 -13.99
CA ALA A 53 -24.13 -18.16 -12.65
C ALA A 53 -23.15 -16.98 -12.76
N PRO A 54 -23.41 -15.87 -12.07
CA PRO A 54 -22.47 -14.74 -12.08
C PRO A 54 -21.09 -15.25 -11.70
N PRO A 55 -20.02 -14.78 -12.37
CA PRO A 55 -18.66 -15.20 -12.05
C PRO A 55 -18.39 -15.00 -10.56
N ALA A 56 -17.75 -15.98 -9.93
CA ALA A 56 -17.43 -15.93 -8.52
C ALA A 56 -16.62 -14.65 -8.22
N GLU A 57 -17.08 -13.87 -7.26
CA GLU A 57 -16.41 -12.64 -6.83
C GLU A 57 -15.04 -12.99 -6.24
N VAL A 58 -13.98 -12.38 -6.76
CA VAL A 58 -12.59 -12.57 -6.28
C VAL A 58 -12.26 -11.47 -5.30
N THR A 59 -11.75 -11.83 -4.11
CA THR A 59 -11.31 -10.84 -3.12
C THR A 59 -9.81 -10.53 -3.29
N ILE A 60 -9.47 -9.24 -3.26
CA ILE A 60 -8.09 -8.72 -3.16
C ILE A 60 -7.95 -7.88 -1.89
N LYS A 61 -6.93 -8.19 -1.07
CA LYS A 61 -6.61 -7.45 0.15
C LYS A 61 -5.48 -6.46 -0.13
N VAL A 62 -5.75 -5.17 0.07
CA VAL A 62 -4.75 -4.12 -0.15
C VAL A 62 -4.45 -3.40 1.15
N GLY A 63 -3.21 -3.50 1.61
CA GLY A 63 -2.71 -2.73 2.75
C GLY A 63 -2.40 -1.30 2.36
N ALA A 64 -2.80 -0.33 3.15
CA ALA A 64 -2.59 1.08 2.84
C ALA A 64 -2.35 1.94 4.08
N ALA A 65 -1.64 3.06 3.91
CA ALA A 65 -1.65 4.16 4.85
C ALA A 65 -3.03 4.83 4.86
N PRO A 66 -3.42 5.49 5.98
CA PRO A 66 -4.77 6.04 6.11
C PRO A 66 -5.15 7.05 5.03
N VAL A 67 -4.33 8.08 4.80
CA VAL A 67 -4.59 9.21 3.91
C VAL A 67 -3.34 9.54 3.08
N PRO A 68 -3.45 9.75 1.77
CA PRO A 68 -4.64 9.69 0.91
C PRO A 68 -4.95 8.26 0.42
N HIS A 69 -4.09 7.29 0.71
CA HIS A 69 -4.03 5.98 0.08
C HIS A 69 -5.31 5.14 0.30
N ALA A 70 -5.71 4.92 1.57
CA ALA A 70 -6.94 4.16 1.86
C ALA A 70 -8.18 4.88 1.32
N GLU A 71 -8.22 6.21 1.35
CA GLU A 71 -9.35 6.96 0.83
C GLU A 71 -9.51 6.82 -0.69
N ILE A 72 -8.39 6.75 -1.44
CA ILE A 72 -8.40 6.48 -2.89
C ILE A 72 -8.84 5.04 -3.17
N LEU A 73 -8.41 4.07 -2.34
CA LEU A 73 -8.86 2.68 -2.45
C LEU A 73 -10.37 2.54 -2.16
N GLU A 74 -10.89 3.21 -1.14
CA GLU A 74 -12.33 3.20 -0.86
C GLU A 74 -13.14 3.82 -2.00
N PHE A 75 -12.62 4.85 -2.67
CA PHE A 75 -13.26 5.43 -3.84
C PHE A 75 -13.37 4.43 -5.01
N VAL A 76 -12.36 3.60 -5.27
CA VAL A 76 -12.39 2.61 -6.37
C VAL A 76 -13.14 1.33 -6.02
N LYS A 77 -13.45 1.08 -4.77
CA LYS A 77 -14.14 -0.13 -4.29
C LYS A 77 -15.43 -0.46 -5.04
N PRO A 78 -16.39 0.49 -5.24
CA PRO A 78 -17.58 0.22 -6.05
C PRO A 78 -17.25 -0.08 -7.52
N ILE A 79 -16.25 0.60 -8.10
CA ILE A 79 -15.81 0.37 -9.49
C ILE A 79 -15.29 -1.06 -9.67
N LEU A 80 -14.51 -1.56 -8.72
CA LEU A 80 -13.99 -2.92 -8.73
C LEU A 80 -15.08 -3.96 -8.51
N LYS A 81 -16.05 -3.66 -7.64
CA LYS A 81 -17.19 -4.55 -7.38
C LYS A 81 -18.00 -4.81 -8.66
N GLU A 82 -18.25 -3.79 -9.47
CA GLU A 82 -18.91 -3.95 -10.78
C GLU A 82 -18.13 -4.86 -11.75
N GLN A 83 -16.82 -4.99 -11.53
CA GLN A 83 -15.93 -5.85 -12.30
C GLN A 83 -15.75 -7.26 -11.67
N GLY A 84 -16.53 -7.61 -10.63
CA GLY A 84 -16.45 -8.89 -9.92
C GLY A 84 -15.24 -9.00 -8.99
N VAL A 85 -14.67 -7.87 -8.54
CA VAL A 85 -13.57 -7.84 -7.57
C VAL A 85 -14.04 -7.19 -6.27
N ASN A 86 -13.96 -7.94 -5.17
CA ASN A 86 -14.20 -7.45 -3.83
C ASN A 86 -12.88 -6.89 -3.26
N LEU A 87 -12.76 -5.57 -3.13
CA LEU A 87 -11.60 -4.91 -2.53
C LEU A 87 -11.75 -4.85 -1.00
N GLU A 88 -10.82 -5.49 -0.29
CA GLU A 88 -10.67 -5.38 1.16
C GLU A 88 -9.50 -4.44 1.46
N VAL A 89 -9.79 -3.26 2.03
CA VAL A 89 -8.77 -2.28 2.41
C VAL A 89 -8.34 -2.54 3.85
N VAL A 90 -7.04 -2.82 4.04
CA VAL A 90 -6.41 -3.05 5.35
C VAL A 90 -5.58 -1.82 5.70
N ILE A 91 -6.10 -0.97 6.58
CA ILE A 91 -5.41 0.25 7.00
C ILE A 91 -4.41 -0.09 8.09
N LEU A 92 -3.14 0.31 7.90
CA LEU A 92 -2.08 0.19 8.89
C LEU A 92 -1.48 1.58 9.16
N ASP A 93 -1.59 2.04 10.41
CA ASP A 93 -1.03 3.33 10.85
C ASP A 93 0.51 3.30 10.90
N ASP A 94 1.10 2.12 11.15
CA ASP A 94 2.54 1.90 11.03
C ASP A 94 2.89 1.43 9.62
N GLU A 95 3.30 2.37 8.77
CA GLU A 95 3.71 2.09 7.38
C GLU A 95 4.84 1.06 7.29
N GLY A 96 5.68 0.95 8.33
CA GLY A 96 6.76 -0.04 8.40
C GLY A 96 6.27 -1.50 8.36
N GLN A 97 4.99 -1.75 8.67
CA GLN A 97 4.40 -3.08 8.65
C GLN A 97 3.86 -3.49 7.26
N LEU A 98 3.65 -2.55 6.34
CA LEU A 98 3.00 -2.83 5.04
C LEU A 98 3.84 -3.73 4.12
N ASN A 99 5.15 -3.52 4.04
CA ASN A 99 6.03 -4.39 3.25
C ASN A 99 6.23 -5.78 3.89
N PRO A 100 6.42 -5.92 5.22
CA PRO A 100 6.37 -7.23 5.89
C PRO A 100 5.06 -7.98 5.65
N ALA A 101 3.91 -7.33 5.83
CA ALA A 101 2.59 -7.95 5.62
C ALA A 101 2.41 -8.46 4.17
N LEU A 102 2.90 -7.70 3.17
CA LEU A 102 2.89 -8.15 1.77
C LEU A 102 3.80 -9.36 1.55
N LYS A 103 5.02 -9.33 2.10
CA LYS A 103 5.98 -10.45 2.00
C LYS A 103 5.42 -11.74 2.60
N GLU A 104 4.74 -11.63 3.75
CA GLU A 104 4.18 -12.77 4.48
C GLU A 104 2.83 -13.25 3.93
N GLY A 105 2.27 -12.57 2.90
CA GLY A 105 1.00 -12.93 2.28
C GLY A 105 -0.24 -12.59 3.12
N GLN A 106 -0.12 -11.71 4.10
CA GLN A 106 -1.24 -11.21 4.90
C GLN A 106 -2.12 -10.25 4.09
N ILE A 107 -1.52 -9.56 3.11
CA ILE A 107 -2.15 -8.73 2.09
C ILE A 107 -1.66 -9.15 0.69
N ASP A 108 -2.44 -8.84 -0.35
CA ASP A 108 -2.11 -9.15 -1.74
C ASP A 108 -1.31 -8.04 -2.42
N ALA A 109 -1.57 -6.80 -2.03
CA ALA A 109 -0.88 -5.62 -2.50
C ALA A 109 -0.71 -4.60 -1.37
N ASN A 110 0.22 -3.64 -1.54
CA ASN A 110 0.25 -2.46 -0.68
C ASN A 110 0.26 -1.16 -1.50
N TYR A 111 -0.19 -0.09 -0.83
CA TYR A 111 -0.28 1.26 -1.38
C TYR A 111 0.03 2.28 -0.28
N PHE A 112 1.29 2.76 -0.20
CA PHE A 112 1.77 3.73 0.78
C PHE A 112 3.11 4.36 0.41
N GLN A 113 3.87 3.71 -0.47
CA GLN A 113 5.27 4.01 -0.75
C GLN A 113 5.49 4.48 -2.19
N HIS A 114 6.58 5.17 -2.40
CA HIS A 114 7.08 5.54 -3.73
C HIS A 114 8.26 4.65 -4.16
N VAL A 115 8.55 4.62 -5.47
CA VAL A 115 9.64 3.79 -6.02
C VAL A 115 10.97 3.98 -5.28
N PRO A 116 11.45 5.20 -5.03
CA PRO A 116 12.70 5.40 -4.31
C PRO A 116 12.74 4.79 -2.91
N TYR A 117 11.63 4.79 -2.17
CA TYR A 117 11.57 4.13 -0.86
C TYR A 117 11.65 2.61 -1.02
N LEU A 118 10.88 2.03 -1.93
CA LEU A 118 10.94 0.59 -2.20
C LEU A 118 12.37 0.17 -2.59
N ASP A 119 13.02 0.92 -3.48
CA ASP A 119 14.38 0.63 -3.91
C ASP A 119 15.40 0.71 -2.76
N SER A 120 15.23 1.65 -1.82
CA SER A 120 16.12 1.78 -0.66
C SER A 120 16.03 0.64 0.36
N VAL A 121 14.88 -0.08 0.40
CA VAL A 121 14.65 -1.11 1.42
C VAL A 121 14.61 -2.54 0.87
N LYS A 122 14.36 -2.72 -0.43
CA LYS A 122 14.11 -4.04 -1.01
C LYS A 122 15.28 -5.00 -0.88
N ASP A 123 16.50 -4.52 -1.11
CA ASP A 123 17.71 -5.37 -1.10
C ASP A 123 18.08 -5.76 0.33
N GLU A 124 18.03 -4.80 1.26
CA GLU A 124 18.31 -5.04 2.68
C GLU A 124 17.33 -6.03 3.31
N LYS A 125 16.05 -5.89 3.00
CA LYS A 125 14.97 -6.70 3.59
C LYS A 125 14.64 -7.96 2.79
N GLY A 126 15.25 -8.15 1.63
CA GLY A 126 15.01 -9.29 0.74
C GLY A 126 13.58 -9.31 0.22
N TYR A 127 13.08 -8.16 -0.25
CA TYR A 127 11.76 -8.05 -0.88
C TYR A 127 11.87 -8.34 -2.38
N ASP A 128 11.12 -9.33 -2.85
CA ASP A 128 10.96 -9.62 -4.28
C ASP A 128 9.56 -9.16 -4.72
N PHE A 129 9.45 -7.88 -5.00
CA PHE A 129 8.22 -7.18 -5.28
C PHE A 129 8.18 -6.60 -6.70
N ALA A 130 6.97 -6.47 -7.23
CA ALA A 130 6.68 -5.85 -8.52
C ALA A 130 5.77 -4.62 -8.34
N VAL A 131 6.04 -3.58 -9.12
CA VAL A 131 5.21 -2.36 -9.19
C VAL A 131 4.20 -2.52 -10.32
N THR A 132 2.91 -2.30 -10.05
CA THR A 132 1.84 -2.46 -11.03
C THR A 132 1.19 -1.15 -11.47
N ALA A 133 1.26 -0.11 -10.64
CA ALA A 133 0.74 1.23 -10.98
C ALA A 133 1.54 2.33 -10.27
N LYS A 134 1.65 3.50 -10.93
CA LYS A 134 2.07 4.77 -10.33
C LYS A 134 0.83 5.65 -10.26
N VAL A 135 0.35 5.96 -9.07
CA VAL A 135 -0.99 6.53 -8.89
C VAL A 135 -0.94 8.03 -8.64
N HIS A 136 -0.14 8.50 -7.70
CA HIS A 136 -0.08 9.92 -7.36
C HIS A 136 1.28 10.33 -6.82
N VAL A 137 1.55 11.62 -6.85
CA VAL A 137 2.68 12.26 -6.17
C VAL A 137 2.15 13.06 -4.98
N GLU A 138 2.88 13.01 -3.89
CA GLU A 138 2.69 13.84 -2.70
C GLU A 138 3.91 14.76 -2.55
N PRO A 139 3.87 16.01 -3.03
CA PRO A 139 4.98 16.92 -2.91
C PRO A 139 5.35 17.15 -1.44
N ILE A 140 6.55 16.72 -1.02
CA ILE A 140 7.05 16.93 0.34
C ILE A 140 7.23 18.42 0.61
N GLY A 141 6.95 18.89 1.83
CA GLY A 141 6.99 20.30 2.16
C GLY A 141 7.74 20.62 3.45
N PHE A 142 8.18 21.87 3.56
CA PHE A 142 8.73 22.41 4.80
C PHE A 142 7.65 23.18 5.57
N TYR A 143 7.40 22.76 6.78
CA TYR A 143 6.37 23.29 7.66
C TYR A 143 6.95 23.89 8.92
N SER A 144 6.27 24.88 9.49
CA SER A 144 6.67 25.52 10.75
C SER A 144 5.47 26.13 11.46
N ASP A 145 5.43 25.98 12.77
CA ASP A 145 4.47 26.69 13.64
C ASP A 145 4.93 28.11 13.98
N LYS A 146 6.19 28.45 13.69
CA LYS A 146 6.87 29.67 14.16
C LYS A 146 7.18 30.66 13.04
N LEU A 147 7.43 30.14 11.83
CA LEU A 147 7.92 30.94 10.70
C LEU A 147 6.83 31.10 9.65
N LYS A 148 6.87 32.23 8.96
CA LYS A 148 6.01 32.51 7.78
C LYS A 148 6.78 32.46 6.47
N SER A 149 8.10 32.59 6.52
CA SER A 149 9.01 32.59 5.38
C SER A 149 10.32 31.90 5.76
N LYS A 150 10.98 31.30 4.75
CA LYS A 150 12.34 30.75 4.93
C LYS A 150 13.36 31.83 5.34
N ASP A 151 13.11 33.09 5.00
CA ASP A 151 14.01 34.22 5.31
C ASP A 151 14.02 34.58 6.81
N GLU A 152 13.08 34.06 7.58
CA GLU A 152 13.02 34.19 9.03
C GLU A 152 13.89 33.16 9.76
N LEU A 153 14.46 32.19 9.04
CA LEU A 153 15.38 31.19 9.62
C LEU A 153 16.61 31.87 10.23
N LYS A 154 16.89 31.57 11.49
CA LYS A 154 18.04 32.10 12.24
C LYS A 154 19.24 31.16 12.17
N GLU A 155 20.42 31.70 12.33
CA GLU A 155 21.64 30.89 12.52
C GLU A 155 21.47 29.88 13.66
N GLY A 156 21.83 28.60 13.36
CA GLY A 156 21.72 27.49 14.32
C GLY A 156 20.32 26.95 14.51
N ALA A 157 19.34 27.34 13.67
CA ALA A 157 17.97 26.83 13.73
C ALA A 157 17.94 25.30 13.59
N LYS A 158 17.07 24.65 14.37
CA LYS A 158 16.85 23.20 14.30
C LYS A 158 15.82 22.86 13.24
N ILE A 159 16.19 22.03 12.29
CA ILE A 159 15.33 21.56 11.20
C ILE A 159 15.12 20.05 11.33
N GLY A 160 13.87 19.63 11.42
CA GLY A 160 13.49 18.22 11.38
C GLY A 160 13.54 17.68 9.95
N ILE A 161 14.10 16.49 9.78
CA ILE A 161 14.09 15.75 8.50
C ILE A 161 13.81 14.27 8.76
N PRO A 162 13.20 13.54 7.78
CA PRO A 162 13.08 12.09 7.86
C PRO A 162 14.44 11.40 8.02
N ASN A 163 14.47 10.28 8.73
CA ASN A 163 15.70 9.48 8.93
C ASN A 163 15.80 8.24 8.03
N ASN A 164 14.79 7.99 7.17
CA ASN A 164 14.91 6.92 6.19
C ASN A 164 15.62 7.43 4.93
N PRO A 165 16.51 6.62 4.31
CA PRO A 165 17.47 7.10 3.30
C PRO A 165 16.82 7.88 2.16
N SER A 166 15.73 7.38 1.58
CA SER A 166 15.10 8.01 0.42
C SER A 166 14.43 9.36 0.73
N ASN A 167 13.75 9.48 1.88
CA ASN A 167 13.11 10.73 2.27
C ASN A 167 14.10 11.70 2.94
N GLU A 168 15.15 11.22 3.61
CA GLU A 168 16.25 12.06 4.08
C GLU A 168 16.94 12.76 2.92
N TYR A 169 17.35 11.99 1.90
CA TYR A 169 17.89 12.55 0.66
C TYR A 169 16.95 13.56 0.03
N ARG A 170 15.66 13.21 -0.12
CA ARG A 170 14.63 14.09 -0.69
C ARG A 170 14.49 15.40 0.08
N ALA A 171 14.50 15.35 1.41
CA ALA A 171 14.43 16.52 2.26
C ALA A 171 15.66 17.42 2.10
N LEU A 172 16.86 16.86 2.05
CA LEU A 172 18.10 17.61 1.84
C LEU A 172 18.15 18.25 0.44
N VAL A 173 17.70 17.54 -0.59
CA VAL A 173 17.57 18.10 -1.95
C VAL A 173 16.58 19.26 -1.98
N LEU A 174 15.43 19.15 -1.31
CA LEU A 174 14.48 20.26 -1.21
C LEU A 174 15.10 21.49 -0.55
N LEU A 175 15.83 21.32 0.55
CA LEU A 175 16.54 22.42 1.25
C LEU A 175 17.64 23.03 0.37
N GLN A 176 18.35 22.23 -0.42
CA GLN A 176 19.33 22.71 -1.40
C GLN A 176 18.65 23.51 -2.51
N GLN A 177 17.54 23.06 -3.05
CA GLN A 177 16.77 23.81 -4.06
C GLN A 177 16.31 25.17 -3.56
N GLN A 178 16.09 25.30 -2.24
CA GLN A 178 15.74 26.57 -1.60
C GLN A 178 16.97 27.46 -1.28
N GLY A 179 18.19 26.98 -1.58
CA GLY A 179 19.43 27.71 -1.33
C GLY A 179 19.83 27.78 0.15
N LEU A 180 19.25 26.89 1.00
CA LEU A 180 19.54 26.86 2.43
C LEU A 180 20.80 26.07 2.75
N ILE A 181 21.14 25.09 1.93
CA ILE A 181 22.34 24.25 2.03
C ILE A 181 22.88 23.94 0.64
N LYS A 182 24.10 23.40 0.57
CA LYS A 182 24.63 22.75 -0.62
C LYS A 182 25.20 21.39 -0.25
N LEU A 183 24.78 20.38 -0.98
CA LEU A 183 25.31 19.02 -0.88
C LEU A 183 26.58 18.89 -1.73
N LYS A 184 27.45 17.95 -1.38
CA LYS A 184 28.61 17.59 -2.21
C LYS A 184 28.15 17.09 -3.59
N ASP A 185 28.96 17.33 -4.61
CA ASP A 185 28.67 16.85 -5.97
C ASP A 185 28.82 15.31 -6.06
N GLY A 186 28.15 14.70 -7.04
CA GLY A 186 28.31 13.29 -7.39
C GLY A 186 27.58 12.30 -6.47
N LEU A 187 26.68 12.79 -5.60
CA LEU A 187 25.80 11.92 -4.83
C LEU A 187 24.82 11.20 -5.74
N THR A 188 24.70 9.90 -5.55
CA THR A 188 23.64 9.11 -6.13
C THR A 188 22.36 9.19 -5.28
N THR A 189 21.25 8.71 -5.82
CA THR A 189 19.97 8.71 -5.14
C THR A 189 20.07 7.94 -3.80
N TYR A 190 19.53 8.54 -2.72
CA TYR A 190 19.41 7.94 -1.37
C TYR A 190 20.72 7.83 -0.56
N GLU A 191 21.78 8.51 -0.94
CA GLU A 191 23.06 8.44 -0.22
C GLU A 191 23.35 9.69 0.62
N ALA A 192 22.66 10.83 0.38
CA ALA A 192 22.93 12.05 1.12
C ALA A 192 22.38 12.01 2.54
N THR A 193 23.24 12.37 3.47
CA THR A 193 22.93 12.62 4.88
C THR A 193 23.41 14.05 5.24
N PRO A 194 23.09 14.60 6.41
CA PRO A 194 23.60 15.91 6.83
C PRO A 194 25.13 16.03 6.82
N LYS A 195 25.87 14.90 6.83
CA LYS A 195 27.35 14.87 6.75
C LYS A 195 27.85 15.23 5.34
N ASP A 196 26.99 15.17 4.35
CA ASP A 196 27.31 15.44 2.93
C ASP A 196 27.05 16.90 2.56
N ILE A 197 26.66 17.74 3.53
CA ILE A 197 26.46 19.17 3.34
C ILE A 197 27.83 19.86 3.34
N VAL A 198 28.15 20.51 2.22
CA VAL A 198 29.42 21.27 2.05
C VAL A 198 29.27 22.76 2.31
N GLU A 199 28.05 23.33 2.16
CA GLU A 199 27.75 24.71 2.52
C GLU A 199 26.48 24.76 3.37
N ASN A 200 26.54 25.45 4.50
CA ASN A 200 25.43 25.66 5.42
C ASN A 200 25.57 27.07 6.04
N PRO A 201 25.21 28.10 5.27
CA PRO A 201 25.45 29.50 5.67
C PRO A 201 24.80 29.88 7.01
N LEU A 202 23.62 29.33 7.28
CA LEU A 202 22.87 29.55 8.52
C LEU A 202 23.27 28.59 9.65
N LYS A 203 24.27 27.73 9.46
CA LYS A 203 24.67 26.70 10.41
C LYS A 203 23.48 25.92 10.99
N LEU A 204 22.52 25.58 10.11
CA LEU A 204 21.32 24.83 10.47
C LEU A 204 21.70 23.50 11.14
N LYS A 205 20.95 23.11 12.15
CA LYS A 205 21.12 21.86 12.88
C LYS A 205 20.03 20.89 12.47
N PHE A 206 20.40 19.75 11.93
CA PHE A 206 19.44 18.74 11.49
C PHE A 206 19.09 17.80 12.63
N VAL A 207 17.79 17.52 12.76
CA VAL A 207 17.20 16.54 13.67
C VAL A 207 16.60 15.45 12.79
N GLU A 208 17.38 14.37 12.62
CA GLU A 208 16.96 13.17 11.90
C GLU A 208 15.99 12.39 12.79
N ALA A 209 14.76 12.19 12.34
CA ALA A 209 13.71 11.53 13.11
C ALA A 209 12.84 10.64 12.23
N ASP A 210 12.14 9.69 12.85
CA ASP A 210 11.11 8.94 12.19
C ASP A 210 10.06 9.89 11.59
N SER A 211 9.73 9.69 10.30
CA SER A 211 8.85 10.58 9.55
C SER A 211 7.51 10.82 10.26
N ALA A 212 6.91 9.78 10.85
CA ALA A 212 5.64 9.86 11.55
C ALA A 212 5.68 10.72 12.83
N THR A 213 6.87 11.00 13.36
CA THR A 213 7.05 11.84 14.56
C THR A 213 7.20 13.32 14.25
N LEU A 214 7.61 13.67 13.01
CA LEU A 214 7.93 15.05 12.63
C LEU A 214 6.79 16.05 12.79
N PRO A 215 5.51 15.73 12.45
CA PRO A 215 4.41 16.66 12.69
C PRO A 215 4.28 17.07 14.16
N ARG A 216 4.50 16.13 15.09
CA ARG A 216 4.40 16.38 16.54
C ARG A 216 5.61 17.12 17.09
N ALA A 217 6.75 17.05 16.39
CA ALA A 217 7.99 17.72 16.80
C ALA A 217 8.05 19.20 16.38
N LEU A 218 7.14 19.68 15.51
CA LEU A 218 7.14 21.07 15.03
C LEU A 218 7.25 22.13 16.11
N PRO A 219 6.55 22.03 17.29
CA PRO A 219 6.69 23.04 18.35
C PRO A 219 8.10 23.18 18.92
N ASP A 220 8.95 22.14 18.82
CA ASP A 220 10.31 22.12 19.36
C ASP A 220 11.36 22.51 18.31
N LEU A 221 10.96 22.62 17.05
CA LEU A 221 11.81 22.90 15.90
C LEU A 221 11.60 24.32 15.37
N ALA A 222 12.51 24.82 14.55
CA ALA A 222 12.25 25.98 13.71
C ALA A 222 11.32 25.62 12.54
N GLY A 223 11.38 24.38 12.10
CA GLY A 223 10.51 23.79 11.10
C GLY A 223 10.99 22.38 10.77
N ALA A 224 10.23 21.67 9.95
CA ALA A 224 10.57 20.33 9.50
C ALA A 224 10.13 20.09 8.04
N VAL A 225 10.89 19.26 7.33
CA VAL A 225 10.45 18.70 6.04
C VAL A 225 9.63 17.45 6.33
N ILE A 226 8.36 17.46 5.93
CA ILE A 226 7.38 16.45 6.30
C ILE A 226 6.68 15.90 5.05
N ASN A 227 6.53 14.57 4.99
CA ASN A 227 5.76 13.89 3.96
C ASN A 227 4.29 14.31 4.02
N THR A 228 3.66 14.53 2.88
CA THR A 228 2.32 15.13 2.80
C THR A 228 1.23 14.24 3.39
N ASN A 229 1.32 12.90 3.26
CA ASN A 229 0.40 11.99 3.95
C ASN A 229 0.41 12.21 5.48
N LEU A 230 1.58 12.35 6.07
CA LEU A 230 1.73 12.58 7.52
C LEU A 230 1.23 13.97 7.94
N VAL A 231 1.34 14.96 7.06
CA VAL A 231 0.71 16.29 7.26
C VAL A 231 -0.81 16.16 7.31
N LEU A 232 -1.38 15.41 6.36
CA LEU A 232 -2.83 15.15 6.29
C LEU A 232 -3.31 14.36 7.51
N GLU A 233 -2.61 13.29 7.89
CA GLU A 233 -2.92 12.46 9.06
C GLU A 233 -2.87 13.25 10.37
N ALA A 234 -1.93 14.18 10.49
CA ALA A 234 -1.83 15.06 11.64
C ALA A 234 -2.88 16.19 11.66
N GLY A 235 -3.74 16.30 10.63
CA GLY A 235 -4.72 17.36 10.49
C GLY A 235 -4.13 18.73 10.20
N LEU A 236 -2.89 18.79 9.74
CA LEU A 236 -2.24 20.04 9.31
C LEU A 236 -2.70 20.41 7.89
N ASP A 237 -2.71 21.71 7.59
CA ASP A 237 -3.03 22.18 6.24
C ASP A 237 -1.81 22.02 5.32
N PRO A 238 -1.85 21.17 4.27
CA PRO A 238 -0.76 21.06 3.30
C PRO A 238 -0.41 22.36 2.61
N LYS A 239 -1.34 23.34 2.53
CA LYS A 239 -1.09 24.65 1.97
C LYS A 239 -0.28 25.56 2.88
N SER A 240 -0.13 25.22 4.16
CA SER A 240 0.70 25.97 5.11
C SER A 240 2.20 25.75 4.93
N ALA A 241 2.61 24.85 4.02
CA ALA A 241 4.03 24.68 3.69
C ALA A 241 4.65 26.01 3.26
N ILE A 242 5.76 26.40 3.93
CA ILE A 242 6.53 27.60 3.57
C ILE A 242 7.13 27.46 2.18
N PHE A 243 7.58 26.26 1.84
CA PHE A 243 7.96 25.82 0.49
C PHE A 243 7.74 24.31 0.36
N ARG A 244 7.59 23.85 -0.86
CA ARG A 244 7.36 22.46 -1.18
C ARG A 244 8.08 22.05 -2.45
N GLU A 245 8.18 20.76 -2.66
CA GLU A 245 8.65 20.13 -3.89
C GLU A 245 7.71 20.43 -5.07
N ASP A 246 8.25 20.42 -6.29
CA ASP A 246 7.45 20.48 -7.51
C ASP A 246 6.66 19.17 -7.71
N ALA A 247 5.50 19.28 -8.36
CA ALA A 247 4.66 18.12 -8.69
C ALA A 247 5.31 17.16 -9.70
N ASN A 248 6.30 17.59 -10.49
CA ASN A 248 7.08 16.75 -11.40
C ASN A 248 8.16 15.93 -10.66
N SER A 249 7.80 15.40 -9.54
CA SER A 249 8.69 14.64 -8.65
C SER A 249 8.79 13.17 -9.07
N PRO A 250 9.97 12.51 -8.94
CA PRO A 250 10.11 11.07 -9.18
C PRO A 250 9.45 10.19 -8.11
N TYR A 251 8.92 10.80 -7.05
CA TYR A 251 8.38 10.13 -5.88
C TYR A 251 6.88 9.79 -6.00
N ALA A 252 6.47 9.25 -7.17
CA ALA A 252 5.12 8.77 -7.35
C ALA A 252 4.84 7.57 -6.42
N ASN A 253 3.72 7.63 -5.70
CA ASN A 253 3.19 6.54 -4.90
C ASN A 253 2.65 5.42 -5.78
N ILE A 254 2.92 4.17 -5.39
CA ILE A 254 2.82 2.98 -6.22
C ILE A 254 1.97 1.89 -5.58
N ILE A 255 1.36 1.08 -6.43
CA ILE A 255 0.82 -0.22 -6.05
C ILE A 255 1.91 -1.26 -6.21
N VAL A 256 2.14 -2.00 -5.13
CA VAL A 256 3.19 -3.03 -5.06
C VAL A 256 2.56 -4.36 -4.71
N VAL A 257 2.98 -5.41 -5.43
CA VAL A 257 2.59 -6.81 -5.21
C VAL A 257 3.82 -7.68 -5.06
N ARG A 258 3.68 -8.93 -4.59
CA ARG A 258 4.75 -9.92 -4.70
C ARG A 258 5.04 -10.19 -6.17
N LYS A 259 6.31 -10.41 -6.49
CA LYS A 259 6.71 -10.78 -7.85
C LYS A 259 6.04 -12.08 -8.28
N GLY A 260 5.45 -12.09 -9.47
CA GLY A 260 4.63 -13.16 -10.00
C GLY A 260 3.12 -12.91 -9.87
N ASP A 261 2.70 -12.06 -8.93
CA ASP A 261 1.28 -11.70 -8.73
C ASP A 261 0.81 -10.58 -9.67
N GLU A 262 1.72 -9.89 -10.36
CA GLU A 262 1.41 -8.75 -11.24
C GLU A 262 0.50 -9.09 -12.42
N ASN A 263 0.39 -10.38 -12.75
CA ASN A 263 -0.45 -10.87 -13.85
C ASN A 263 -1.82 -11.37 -13.43
N ARG A 264 -2.13 -11.44 -12.14
CA ARG A 264 -3.46 -11.79 -11.63
C ARG A 264 -4.51 -10.80 -12.13
N ASP A 265 -5.69 -11.28 -12.51
CA ASP A 265 -6.74 -10.46 -13.12
C ASP A 265 -7.24 -9.37 -12.18
N GLU A 266 -7.43 -9.67 -10.89
CA GLU A 266 -7.84 -8.71 -9.87
C GLU A 266 -6.77 -7.62 -9.63
N VAL A 267 -5.48 -7.92 -9.76
CA VAL A 267 -4.39 -6.94 -9.68
C VAL A 267 -4.40 -6.01 -10.89
N LYS A 268 -4.62 -6.55 -12.09
CA LYS A 268 -4.77 -5.73 -13.31
C LYS A 268 -5.98 -4.82 -13.24
N LYS A 269 -7.12 -5.33 -12.75
CA LYS A 269 -8.35 -4.54 -12.55
C LYS A 269 -8.13 -3.43 -11.52
N LEU A 270 -7.48 -3.74 -10.38
CA LEU A 270 -7.11 -2.75 -9.36
C LEU A 270 -6.25 -1.63 -9.97
N SER A 271 -5.18 -2.00 -10.69
CA SER A 271 -4.29 -1.03 -11.33
C SER A 271 -5.03 -0.17 -12.36
N ALA A 272 -5.88 -0.77 -13.19
CA ALA A 272 -6.67 -0.05 -14.19
C ALA A 272 -7.69 0.90 -13.54
N ALA A 273 -8.38 0.48 -12.46
CA ALA A 273 -9.32 1.32 -11.73
C ALA A 273 -8.62 2.53 -11.09
N LEU A 274 -7.44 2.33 -10.49
CA LEU A 274 -6.66 3.39 -9.87
C LEU A 274 -6.08 4.40 -10.87
N LEU A 275 -5.91 4.02 -12.13
CA LEU A 275 -5.43 4.89 -13.21
C LEU A 275 -6.58 5.44 -14.08
N SER A 276 -7.82 5.40 -13.60
CA SER A 276 -8.99 5.85 -14.32
C SER A 276 -9.15 7.37 -14.27
N PRO A 277 -9.86 7.98 -15.27
CA PRO A 277 -10.20 9.40 -15.23
C PRO A 277 -11.02 9.80 -14.00
N GLU A 278 -11.83 8.90 -13.46
CA GLU A 278 -12.64 9.12 -12.27
C GLU A 278 -11.76 9.30 -11.03
N VAL A 279 -10.72 8.47 -10.89
CA VAL A 279 -9.73 8.58 -9.80
C VAL A 279 -8.91 9.86 -9.95
N LYS A 280 -8.49 10.19 -11.18
CA LYS A 280 -7.81 11.46 -11.44
C LYS A 280 -8.63 12.63 -10.93
N LYS A 281 -9.90 12.70 -11.33
CA LYS A 281 -10.81 13.77 -10.89
C LYS A 281 -11.02 13.76 -9.37
N PHE A 282 -11.20 12.59 -8.75
CA PHE A 282 -11.35 12.47 -7.30
C PHE A 282 -10.14 13.05 -6.55
N ILE A 283 -8.92 12.71 -7.00
CA ILE A 283 -7.68 13.21 -6.39
C ILE A 283 -7.59 14.73 -6.53
N GLU A 284 -7.82 15.27 -7.74
CA GLU A 284 -7.76 16.70 -8.02
C GLU A 284 -8.79 17.51 -7.21
N ASP A 285 -10.03 17.01 -7.13
CA ASP A 285 -11.12 17.68 -6.41
C ASP A 285 -10.91 17.66 -4.88
N LYS A 286 -10.44 16.52 -4.36
CA LYS A 286 -10.36 16.33 -2.90
C LYS A 286 -9.11 16.94 -2.30
N TYR A 287 -7.95 16.77 -2.95
CA TYR A 287 -6.65 17.10 -2.36
C TYR A 287 -5.97 18.31 -3.00
N GLY A 288 -6.42 18.69 -4.20
CA GLY A 288 -5.84 19.83 -4.93
C GLY A 288 -4.32 19.69 -5.12
N VAL A 289 -3.56 20.66 -4.60
CA VAL A 289 -2.09 20.68 -4.76
C VAL A 289 -1.35 19.74 -3.79
N ALA A 290 -2.04 19.17 -2.82
CA ALA A 290 -1.41 18.29 -1.83
C ALA A 290 -1.12 16.89 -2.40
N VAL A 291 -2.00 16.41 -3.28
CA VAL A 291 -1.88 15.11 -3.94
C VAL A 291 -2.17 15.30 -5.42
N VAL A 292 -1.24 14.92 -6.27
CA VAL A 292 -1.31 15.15 -7.71
C VAL A 292 -1.29 13.81 -8.44
N PRO A 293 -2.24 13.54 -9.37
CA PRO A 293 -2.20 12.33 -10.19
C PRO A 293 -0.87 12.18 -10.93
N ALA A 294 -0.34 10.95 -11.00
CA ALA A 294 0.93 10.63 -11.65
C ALA A 294 0.76 9.93 -13.02
N PHE A 295 -0.45 10.00 -13.61
CA PHE A 295 -0.83 9.33 -14.87
C PHE A 295 -1.70 10.23 -15.76
#